data_b8c8294b2fe12e7e28ddd8a59a6d0c08
#
_entry.id   b8c8294b2fe12e7e28ddd8a59a6d0c08
#
_cell.length_a   1.000
_cell.length_b   1.000
_cell.length_c   1.000
_cell.angle_alpha   90.00
_cell.angle_beta   90.00
_cell.angle_gamma   90.00
#
_symmetry.space_group_name_H-M   'P 1'
#
loop_
_entity.id
_entity.type
_entity.pdbx_description
1 polymer ?
#
loop_
_entity_poly.entity_id
_entity_poly.type
_entity_poly.pdbx_seq_one_letter_code
_entity_poly.pdbx_strand_id
1 'polypeptide(L)'
;MKDEHERRIRKIMSAPPINESTVLIYTAKIDGDSPVISDDTANNTIMPGNCPDNRYPTRIEMKHAGKVERNEEYWKEELENLKFEFEQSIKRRIDNKQTSHLSVFALAPQPLLVKLGKYIAEFVPTSIYQLHREPKTWSWIDDNSEIIKINEPTDKTKKPILVFGLSSNIKPRVESYYKADEASIWEVTIENPNNDYLKSEAQLKEFRQKVRHVMEDINHNAASGNISVYMAMSNACAIEFGRIRMPKADRHLDLYDYYDGKDNYVFTI
;
A
#
# COMPACT_ATOMS: atom_id res chain seq x y z
N MET A 1 8.22 30.40 41.11
CA MET A 1 9.14 29.49 40.41
C MET A 1 8.83 27.99 40.70
N LYS A 2 8.70 27.57 41.97
CA LYS A 2 8.33 26.15 42.27
C LYS A 2 7.00 25.74 41.72
N ASP A 3 5.95 26.55 41.87
CA ASP A 3 4.59 26.28 41.37
C ASP A 3 4.51 26.15 39.84
N GLU A 4 5.30 26.95 39.12
CA GLU A 4 5.29 26.92 37.66
C GLU A 4 6.03 25.70 37.11
N HIS A 5 7.08 25.26 37.81
CA HIS A 5 7.79 24.05 37.48
C HIS A 5 6.92 22.80 37.75
N GLU A 6 6.24 22.74 38.89
CA GLU A 6 5.30 21.66 39.20
C GLU A 6 4.11 21.62 38.23
N ARG A 7 3.61 22.80 37.82
CA ARG A 7 2.54 22.89 36.82
C ARG A 7 2.99 22.37 35.44
N ARG A 8 4.23 22.67 35.02
CA ARG A 8 4.83 22.15 33.79
C ARG A 8 5.02 20.63 33.87
N ILE A 9 5.53 20.10 34.99
CA ILE A 9 5.67 18.67 35.20
C ILE A 9 4.31 17.97 35.14
N ARG A 10 3.29 18.47 35.83
CA ARG A 10 1.92 17.90 35.77
C ARG A 10 1.38 17.92 34.35
N LYS A 11 1.59 18.99 33.59
CA LYS A 11 1.16 19.07 32.19
C LYS A 11 1.88 18.07 31.29
N ILE A 12 3.16 17.82 31.50
CA ILE A 12 3.95 16.79 30.79
C ILE A 12 3.48 15.39 31.20
N MET A 13 3.26 15.13 32.48
CA MET A 13 2.80 13.83 32.99
C MET A 13 1.34 13.53 32.66
N SER A 14 0.49 14.55 32.38
CA SER A 14 -0.89 14.36 31.92
C SER A 14 -1.04 14.36 30.40
N ALA A 15 0.05 14.58 29.64
CA ALA A 15 0.01 14.41 28.19
C ALA A 15 -0.24 12.92 27.86
N PRO A 16 -1.08 12.63 26.87
CA PRO A 16 -1.24 11.25 26.42
C PRO A 16 0.13 10.67 26.04
N PRO A 17 0.35 9.37 26.27
CA PRO A 17 1.61 8.74 25.91
C PRO A 17 1.90 9.01 24.44
N ILE A 18 3.08 9.53 24.13
CA ILE A 18 3.54 9.76 22.76
C ILE A 18 3.79 8.38 22.16
N ASN A 19 3.01 8.02 21.15
CA ASN A 19 3.24 6.78 20.41
C ASN A 19 4.45 6.96 19.50
N GLU A 20 5.56 6.31 19.83
CA GLU A 20 6.73 6.29 18.97
C GLU A 20 6.46 5.43 17.73
N SER A 21 6.88 5.95 16.57
CA SER A 21 6.72 5.28 15.29
C SER A 21 8.02 5.28 14.50
N THR A 22 8.39 4.12 14.00
CA THR A 22 9.46 4.01 13.01
C THR A 22 8.95 4.49 11.66
N VAL A 23 9.58 5.51 11.11
CA VAL A 23 9.23 6.03 9.78
C VAL A 23 9.97 5.22 8.71
N LEU A 24 9.20 4.59 7.81
CA LEU A 24 9.71 3.87 6.65
C LEU A 24 9.38 4.62 5.37
N ILE A 25 10.39 4.91 4.58
CA ILE A 25 10.26 5.50 3.24
C ILE A 25 10.73 4.47 2.22
N TYR A 26 9.84 4.08 1.28
CA TYR A 26 10.16 3.20 0.17
C TYR A 26 9.92 3.92 -1.15
N THR A 27 10.98 4.23 -1.89
CA THR A 27 10.89 5.00 -3.14
C THR A 27 11.90 4.51 -4.17
N ALA A 28 11.63 4.81 -5.46
CA ALA A 28 12.65 4.74 -6.47
C ALA A 28 13.76 5.75 -6.18
N LYS A 29 15.00 5.37 -6.48
CA LYS A 29 16.14 6.26 -6.48
C LYS A 29 15.99 7.25 -7.63
N ILE A 30 15.97 8.54 -7.34
CA ILE A 30 15.91 9.57 -8.37
C ILE A 30 17.33 10.06 -8.62
N ASP A 31 17.80 9.95 -9.86
CA ASP A 31 19.11 10.45 -10.25
C ASP A 31 19.21 11.96 -9.99
N GLY A 32 20.11 12.33 -9.08
CA GLY A 32 20.70 13.68 -8.97
C GLY A 32 19.91 14.73 -8.21
N ASP A 33 18.64 14.51 -7.82
CA ASP A 33 17.83 15.53 -7.16
C ASP A 33 17.24 15.10 -5.82
N SER A 34 16.72 16.07 -5.09
CA SER A 34 16.15 15.92 -3.75
C SER A 34 15.22 14.71 -3.63
N PRO A 35 15.24 13.98 -2.52
CA PRO A 35 14.37 12.83 -2.32
C PRO A 35 12.90 13.25 -2.48
N VAL A 36 12.08 12.36 -3.06
CA VAL A 36 10.63 12.59 -3.28
C VAL A 36 9.91 13.01 -2.00
N ILE A 37 10.43 12.57 -0.86
CA ILE A 37 10.01 13.01 0.46
C ILE A 37 11.25 13.25 1.33
N SER A 38 11.36 14.45 1.92
CA SER A 38 12.42 14.76 2.89
C SER A 38 12.14 14.11 4.24
N ASP A 39 13.20 13.91 5.03
CA ASP A 39 13.07 13.38 6.39
C ASP A 39 12.18 14.27 7.26
N ASP A 40 12.34 15.58 7.16
CA ASP A 40 11.53 16.55 7.90
C ASP A 40 10.05 16.48 7.48
N THR A 41 9.76 16.34 6.18
CA THR A 41 8.38 16.20 5.70
C THR A 41 7.74 14.93 6.26
N ALA A 42 8.42 13.80 6.20
CA ALA A 42 7.88 12.54 6.71
C ALA A 42 7.65 12.60 8.23
N ASN A 43 8.65 13.09 8.98
CA ASN A 43 8.57 13.22 10.42
C ASN A 43 7.47 14.20 10.87
N ASN A 44 7.32 15.34 10.20
CA ASN A 44 6.28 16.31 10.52
C ASN A 44 4.87 15.81 10.15
N THR A 45 4.75 15.02 9.09
CA THR A 45 3.45 14.48 8.66
C THR A 45 2.83 13.54 9.70
N ILE A 46 3.63 12.74 10.41
CA ILE A 46 3.11 11.80 11.39
C ILE A 46 2.71 12.46 12.72
N MET A 47 3.18 13.69 12.97
CA MET A 47 2.84 14.45 14.18
C MET A 47 1.49 15.20 14.03
N PRO A 48 0.72 15.40 15.11
CA PRO A 48 1.01 15.01 16.50
C PRO A 48 0.54 13.58 16.86
N GLY A 49 -0.05 12.82 15.96
CA GLY A 49 -0.62 11.48 16.23
C GLY A 49 0.44 10.47 16.67
N ASN A 50 1.60 10.51 16.04
CA ASN A 50 2.78 9.73 16.39
C ASN A 50 4.01 10.63 16.48
N CYS A 51 5.07 10.15 17.14
CA CYS A 51 6.37 10.80 17.20
C CYS A 51 7.41 9.92 16.51
N PRO A 52 8.28 10.45 15.64
CA PRO A 52 9.35 9.66 15.05
C PRO A 52 10.26 9.09 16.15
N ASP A 53 10.53 7.80 16.10
CA ASP A 53 11.45 7.12 17.01
C ASP A 53 12.92 7.46 16.69
N ASN A 54 13.18 7.99 15.51
CA ASN A 54 14.49 8.45 15.07
C ASN A 54 14.35 9.70 14.21
N ARG A 55 15.33 10.59 14.28
CA ARG A 55 15.43 11.79 13.44
C ARG A 55 15.49 11.43 11.94
N TYR A 56 16.17 10.34 11.61
CA TYR A 56 16.35 9.89 10.24
C TYR A 56 15.44 8.70 9.96
N PRO A 57 14.46 8.84 9.07
CA PRO A 57 13.64 7.73 8.61
C PRO A 57 14.46 6.59 8.04
N THR A 58 13.98 5.37 8.23
CA THR A 58 14.51 4.21 7.53
C THR A 58 14.14 4.28 6.05
N ARG A 59 15.12 4.24 5.16
CA ARG A 59 14.90 4.28 3.72
C ARG A 59 15.20 2.93 3.10
N ILE A 60 14.26 2.47 2.27
CA ILE A 60 14.49 1.38 1.32
C ILE A 60 14.43 2.02 -0.06
N GLU A 61 15.53 1.97 -0.78
CA GLU A 61 15.62 2.50 -2.13
C GLU A 61 15.49 1.35 -3.13
N MET A 62 14.75 1.58 -4.21
CA MET A 62 14.74 0.65 -5.34
C MET A 62 16.14 0.58 -5.96
N LYS A 63 16.52 -0.61 -6.42
CA LYS A 63 17.83 -0.84 -7.06
C LYS A 63 17.95 -0.08 -8.38
N HIS A 64 16.85 -0.05 -9.15
CA HIS A 64 16.82 0.61 -10.45
C HIS A 64 16.15 1.98 -10.34
N ALA A 65 16.84 3.01 -10.86
CA ALA A 65 16.34 4.37 -10.99
C ALA A 65 15.90 4.64 -12.44
N GLY A 66 14.89 5.52 -12.60
CA GLY A 66 14.52 6.04 -13.90
C GLY A 66 13.68 5.11 -14.79
N LYS A 67 13.73 5.34 -16.10
CA LYS A 67 13.02 4.54 -17.11
C LYS A 67 13.86 3.31 -17.46
N VAL A 68 13.64 2.22 -16.76
CA VAL A 68 14.25 0.92 -17.03
C VAL A 68 13.18 -0.02 -17.59
N GLU A 69 13.56 -0.88 -18.53
CA GLU A 69 12.67 -1.93 -19.02
C GLU A 69 12.31 -2.87 -17.87
N ARG A 70 11.00 -3.04 -17.63
CA ARG A 70 10.47 -3.87 -16.53
C ARG A 70 10.34 -5.32 -16.99
N ASN A 71 11.48 -5.94 -17.32
CA ASN A 71 11.57 -7.36 -17.66
C ASN A 71 11.61 -8.26 -16.42
N GLU A 72 11.74 -9.57 -16.60
CA GLU A 72 11.77 -10.56 -15.52
C GLU A 72 12.96 -10.33 -14.56
N GLU A 73 14.14 -9.96 -15.08
CA GLU A 73 15.33 -9.69 -14.29
C GLU A 73 15.15 -8.46 -13.39
N TYR A 74 14.54 -7.38 -13.93
CA TYR A 74 14.17 -6.20 -13.15
C TYR A 74 13.32 -6.58 -11.94
N TRP A 75 12.24 -7.34 -12.14
CA TRP A 75 11.35 -7.72 -11.05
C TRP A 75 12.03 -8.61 -10.02
N LYS A 76 12.87 -9.56 -10.49
CA LYS A 76 13.64 -10.42 -9.60
C LYS A 76 14.58 -9.62 -8.72
N GLU A 77 15.35 -8.72 -9.31
CA GLU A 77 16.32 -7.90 -8.59
C GLU A 77 15.65 -6.94 -7.60
N GLU A 78 14.53 -6.31 -7.98
CA GLU A 78 13.77 -5.44 -7.08
C GLU A 78 13.14 -6.21 -5.91
N LEU A 79 12.64 -7.42 -6.14
CA LEU A 79 12.10 -8.27 -5.08
C LEU A 79 13.17 -8.73 -4.10
N GLU A 80 14.34 -9.12 -4.59
CA GLU A 80 15.49 -9.50 -3.76
C GLU A 80 15.99 -8.31 -2.94
N ASN A 81 16.11 -7.13 -3.55
CA ASN A 81 16.51 -5.90 -2.89
C ASN A 81 15.48 -5.49 -1.80
N LEU A 82 14.20 -5.43 -2.14
CA LEU A 82 13.15 -5.08 -1.18
C LEU A 82 13.15 -6.05 0.02
N LYS A 83 13.29 -7.36 -0.25
CA LYS A 83 13.34 -8.36 0.81
C LYS A 83 14.55 -8.15 1.71
N PHE A 84 15.73 -8.03 1.13
CA PHE A 84 16.98 -7.87 1.87
C PHE A 84 16.94 -6.61 2.74
N GLU A 85 16.61 -5.46 2.15
CA GLU A 85 16.58 -4.18 2.86
C GLU A 85 15.52 -4.17 3.97
N PHE A 86 14.34 -4.74 3.71
CA PHE A 86 13.28 -4.85 4.72
C PHE A 86 13.72 -5.73 5.90
N GLU A 87 14.32 -6.89 5.63
CA GLU A 87 14.78 -7.82 6.67
C GLU A 87 15.89 -7.19 7.52
N GLN A 88 16.85 -6.49 6.91
CA GLN A 88 17.97 -5.89 7.63
C GLN A 88 17.58 -4.64 8.43
N SER A 89 16.64 -3.84 7.95
CA SER A 89 16.27 -2.58 8.57
C SER A 89 15.04 -2.68 9.47
N ILE A 90 13.90 -3.06 8.92
CA ILE A 90 12.60 -3.01 9.62
C ILE A 90 12.34 -4.28 10.43
N LYS A 91 12.43 -5.45 9.76
CA LYS A 91 12.14 -6.73 10.42
C LYS A 91 13.03 -6.97 11.63
N ARG A 92 14.32 -6.72 11.49
CA ARG A 92 15.28 -6.85 12.60
C ARG A 92 14.92 -5.97 13.80
N ARG A 93 14.45 -4.73 13.58
CA ARG A 93 14.02 -3.83 14.64
C ARG A 93 12.75 -4.32 15.31
N ILE A 94 11.80 -4.85 14.53
CA ILE A 94 10.58 -5.47 15.06
C ILE A 94 10.91 -6.69 15.92
N ASP A 95 11.74 -7.59 15.42
CA ASP A 95 12.17 -8.81 16.14
C ASP A 95 12.88 -8.47 17.47
N ASN A 96 13.64 -7.38 17.49
CA ASN A 96 14.32 -6.86 18.69
C ASN A 96 13.42 -5.97 19.58
N LYS A 97 12.12 -5.85 19.27
CA LYS A 97 11.15 -4.99 20.01
C LYS A 97 11.56 -3.51 20.06
N GLN A 98 12.26 -3.04 19.04
CA GLN A 98 12.69 -1.63 18.87
C GLN A 98 11.70 -0.81 18.04
N THR A 99 10.66 -1.45 17.50
CA THR A 99 9.60 -0.82 16.72
C THR A 99 8.27 -1.31 17.26
N SER A 100 7.43 -0.39 17.73
CA SER A 100 6.08 -0.65 18.23
C SER A 100 4.99 -0.23 17.25
N HIS A 101 5.33 0.65 16.31
CA HIS A 101 4.45 1.18 15.27
C HIS A 101 5.27 1.55 14.03
N LEU A 102 4.67 1.40 12.83
CA LEU A 102 5.26 1.84 11.56
C LEU A 102 4.44 2.98 10.94
N SER A 103 5.13 3.99 10.44
CA SER A 103 4.58 5.03 9.56
C SER A 103 5.21 4.90 8.18
N VAL A 104 4.41 4.54 7.17
CA VAL A 104 4.92 4.12 5.85
C VAL A 104 4.58 5.15 4.78
N PHE A 105 5.60 5.60 4.07
CA PHE A 105 5.55 6.48 2.91
C PHE A 105 6.16 5.75 1.72
N ALA A 106 5.41 5.53 0.65
CA ALA A 106 5.95 4.78 -0.47
C ALA A 106 5.49 5.27 -1.84
N LEU A 107 6.44 5.30 -2.79
CA LEU A 107 6.23 5.60 -4.19
C LEU A 107 7.04 4.60 -5.03
N ALA A 108 6.38 3.54 -5.48
CA ALA A 108 6.99 2.45 -6.25
C ALA A 108 5.94 1.80 -7.18
N PRO A 109 6.33 0.95 -8.13
CA PRO A 109 5.39 0.13 -8.90
C PRO A 109 4.45 -0.66 -7.98
N GLN A 110 3.16 -0.72 -8.35
CA GLN A 110 2.12 -1.30 -7.49
C GLN A 110 2.40 -2.75 -7.06
N PRO A 111 2.93 -3.65 -7.91
CA PRO A 111 3.27 -5.00 -7.46
C PRO A 111 4.30 -5.03 -6.31
N LEU A 112 5.29 -4.13 -6.32
CA LEU A 112 6.27 -4.01 -5.22
C LEU A 112 5.64 -3.44 -3.95
N LEU A 113 4.67 -2.52 -4.08
CA LEU A 113 3.90 -2.00 -2.93
C LEU A 113 3.03 -3.08 -2.29
N VAL A 114 2.39 -3.93 -3.09
CA VAL A 114 1.67 -5.11 -2.59
C VAL A 114 2.63 -6.06 -1.86
N LYS A 115 3.82 -6.27 -2.41
CA LYS A 115 4.84 -7.10 -1.76
C LYS A 115 5.33 -6.51 -0.45
N LEU A 116 5.57 -5.19 -0.39
CA LEU A 116 5.90 -4.48 0.85
C LEU A 116 4.78 -4.66 1.89
N GLY A 117 3.52 -4.47 1.48
CA GLY A 117 2.36 -4.70 2.34
C GLY A 117 2.35 -6.10 2.94
N LYS A 118 2.62 -7.13 2.14
CA LYS A 118 2.75 -8.51 2.62
C LYS A 118 3.86 -8.68 3.66
N TYR A 119 4.99 -7.98 3.53
CA TYR A 119 6.07 -8.04 4.52
C TYR A 119 5.72 -7.35 5.84
N ILE A 120 4.93 -6.27 5.79
CA ILE A 120 4.52 -5.51 6.99
C ILE A 120 3.37 -6.21 7.74
N ALA A 121 2.53 -7.00 7.06
CA ALA A 121 1.15 -7.38 7.43
C ALA A 121 0.89 -7.76 8.88
N GLU A 122 1.78 -8.49 9.53
CA GLU A 122 1.46 -9.16 10.80
C GLU A 122 2.34 -8.74 11.97
N PHE A 123 3.21 -7.73 11.80
CA PHE A 123 4.23 -7.49 12.82
C PHE A 123 3.84 -6.42 13.84
N VAL A 124 3.43 -5.25 13.37
CA VAL A 124 3.12 -4.10 14.24
C VAL A 124 1.99 -3.25 13.68
N PRO A 125 1.27 -2.48 14.52
CA PRO A 125 0.38 -1.43 14.07
C PRO A 125 1.05 -0.52 13.07
N THR A 126 0.35 -0.19 11.98
CA THR A 126 0.96 0.55 10.86
C THR A 126 -0.01 1.60 10.33
N SER A 127 0.47 2.82 10.18
CA SER A 127 -0.16 3.90 9.43
C SER A 127 0.48 4.02 8.06
N ILE A 128 -0.33 4.06 7.01
CA ILE A 128 0.13 4.23 5.64
C ILE A 128 -0.28 5.63 5.19
N TYR A 129 0.65 6.36 4.58
CA TYR A 129 0.42 7.71 4.11
C TYR A 129 0.33 7.75 2.59
N GLN A 130 -0.56 8.60 2.07
CA GLN A 130 -0.78 8.80 0.64
C GLN A 130 -0.27 10.17 0.22
N LEU A 131 0.50 10.23 -0.87
CA LEU A 131 0.81 11.51 -1.50
C LEU A 131 -0.41 12.01 -2.29
N HIS A 132 -1.01 13.11 -1.84
CA HIS A 132 -2.06 13.82 -2.56
C HIS A 132 -1.44 14.76 -3.60
N ARG A 133 -2.18 15.03 -4.68
CA ARG A 133 -1.73 15.93 -5.74
C ARG A 133 -2.19 17.36 -5.52
N GLU A 134 -3.43 17.54 -5.05
CA GLU A 134 -4.04 18.84 -4.80
C GLU A 134 -4.81 18.85 -3.47
N PRO A 135 -4.28 19.56 -2.46
CA PRO A 135 -2.91 20.13 -2.38
C PRO A 135 -1.84 19.04 -2.35
N LYS A 136 -0.63 19.36 -2.82
CA LYS A 136 0.50 18.41 -2.74
C LYS A 136 0.91 18.24 -1.27
N THR A 137 0.45 17.17 -0.66
CA THR A 137 0.68 16.85 0.76
C THR A 137 0.66 15.35 1.01
N TRP A 138 1.30 14.92 2.09
CA TRP A 138 1.18 13.57 2.64
C TRP A 138 0.19 13.50 3.80
N SER A 139 -0.30 14.63 4.31
CA SER A 139 -1.32 14.68 5.36
C SER A 139 -2.67 14.30 4.79
N TRP A 140 -3.45 13.52 5.54
CA TRP A 140 -4.81 13.20 5.16
C TRP A 140 -5.69 14.45 5.11
N ILE A 141 -6.62 14.50 4.15
CA ILE A 141 -7.45 15.69 3.85
C ILE A 141 -8.82 15.61 4.53
N ASP A 142 -9.18 14.41 5.09
CA ASP A 142 -10.48 14.13 5.72
C ASP A 142 -11.72 14.33 4.81
N ASP A 143 -11.54 14.16 3.51
CA ASP A 143 -12.64 14.12 2.54
C ASP A 143 -13.03 12.66 2.27
N ASN A 144 -14.29 12.32 2.50
CA ASN A 144 -14.87 10.98 2.31
C ASN A 144 -15.96 10.98 1.22
N SER A 145 -15.89 11.90 0.25
CA SER A 145 -16.92 12.04 -0.78
C SER A 145 -16.96 10.88 -1.78
N GLU A 146 -15.82 10.25 -2.05
CA GLU A 146 -15.75 9.13 -2.98
C GLU A 146 -16.05 7.80 -2.28
N ILE A 147 -17.04 7.07 -2.80
CA ILE A 147 -17.49 5.78 -2.26
C ILE A 147 -16.92 4.65 -3.10
N ILE A 148 -16.25 3.72 -2.45
CA ILE A 148 -15.73 2.51 -3.11
C ILE A 148 -16.89 1.58 -3.45
N LYS A 149 -16.98 1.14 -4.70
CA LYS A 149 -17.97 0.21 -5.23
C LYS A 149 -17.33 -1.15 -5.54
N ILE A 150 -18.11 -2.21 -5.38
CA ILE A 150 -17.74 -3.56 -5.81
C ILE A 150 -18.73 -3.98 -6.89
N ASN A 151 -18.21 -4.32 -8.06
CA ASN A 151 -18.95 -4.93 -9.14
C ASN A 151 -18.59 -6.42 -9.20
N GLU A 152 -19.54 -7.26 -8.85
CA GLU A 152 -19.36 -8.71 -8.84
C GLU A 152 -19.78 -9.32 -10.19
N PRO A 153 -19.13 -10.42 -10.64
CA PRO A 153 -19.57 -11.13 -11.83
C PRO A 153 -20.89 -11.85 -11.59
N THR A 154 -21.71 -11.98 -12.62
CA THR A 154 -22.97 -12.77 -12.55
C THR A 154 -22.68 -14.26 -12.36
N ASP A 155 -21.70 -14.79 -13.08
CA ASP A 155 -21.20 -16.16 -12.88
C ASP A 155 -19.86 -16.06 -12.13
N LYS A 156 -19.85 -16.55 -10.90
CA LYS A 156 -18.69 -16.52 -10.00
C LYS A 156 -17.82 -17.78 -10.10
N THR A 157 -18.21 -18.77 -10.88
CA THR A 157 -17.61 -20.13 -10.83
C THR A 157 -16.38 -20.30 -11.72
N LYS A 158 -15.98 -19.27 -12.46
CA LYS A 158 -14.89 -19.33 -13.44
C LYS A 158 -13.55 -18.90 -12.86
N LYS A 159 -12.53 -18.79 -13.73
CA LYS A 159 -11.20 -18.29 -13.36
C LYS A 159 -11.31 -16.93 -12.67
N PRO A 160 -10.79 -16.77 -11.43
CA PRO A 160 -10.94 -15.52 -10.70
C PRO A 160 -9.99 -14.44 -11.22
N ILE A 161 -10.57 -13.29 -11.54
CA ILE A 161 -9.87 -12.07 -11.91
C ILE A 161 -10.30 -10.97 -10.95
N LEU A 162 -9.34 -10.30 -10.34
CA LEU A 162 -9.56 -9.14 -9.47
C LEU A 162 -9.00 -7.88 -10.13
N VAL A 163 -9.87 -6.91 -10.36
CA VAL A 163 -9.53 -5.64 -11.00
C VAL A 163 -9.70 -4.50 -10.00
N PHE A 164 -8.66 -3.73 -9.79
CA PHE A 164 -8.72 -2.46 -9.07
C PHE A 164 -8.75 -1.32 -10.08
N GLY A 165 -9.92 -0.76 -10.31
CA GLY A 165 -10.16 0.35 -11.23
C GLY A 165 -10.42 1.67 -10.49
N LEU A 166 -9.59 2.03 -9.52
CA LEU A 166 -9.81 3.18 -8.64
C LEU A 166 -9.17 4.47 -9.18
N SER A 167 -7.95 4.37 -9.73
CA SER A 167 -7.26 5.52 -10.32
C SER A 167 -7.59 5.71 -11.81
N SER A 168 -8.04 4.67 -12.48
CA SER A 168 -8.41 4.66 -13.90
C SER A 168 -9.34 3.48 -14.19
N ASN A 169 -10.27 3.66 -15.12
CA ASN A 169 -11.13 2.56 -15.57
C ASN A 169 -10.35 1.60 -16.48
N ILE A 170 -9.87 0.51 -15.91
CA ILE A 170 -9.08 -0.52 -16.60
C ILE A 170 -9.88 -1.78 -16.95
N LYS A 171 -11.09 -1.94 -16.42
CA LYS A 171 -11.89 -3.15 -16.61
C LYS A 171 -12.12 -3.51 -18.07
N PRO A 172 -12.50 -2.59 -18.99
CA PRO A 172 -12.70 -2.94 -20.39
C PRO A 172 -11.44 -3.50 -21.07
N ARG A 173 -10.26 -3.00 -20.68
CA ARG A 173 -8.97 -3.52 -21.15
C ARG A 173 -8.74 -4.94 -20.65
N VAL A 174 -8.97 -5.18 -19.36
CA VAL A 174 -8.79 -6.53 -18.76
C VAL A 174 -9.78 -7.52 -19.34
N GLU A 175 -11.04 -7.12 -19.54
CA GLU A 175 -12.07 -7.96 -20.20
C GLU A 175 -11.63 -8.43 -21.58
N SER A 176 -10.91 -7.59 -22.35
CA SER A 176 -10.44 -7.93 -23.68
C SER A 176 -9.41 -9.08 -23.74
N TYR A 177 -8.80 -9.44 -22.61
CA TYR A 177 -7.83 -10.54 -22.51
C TYR A 177 -8.50 -11.92 -22.34
N TYR A 178 -9.80 -11.95 -22.04
CA TYR A 178 -10.54 -13.16 -21.74
C TYR A 178 -11.76 -13.28 -22.63
N LYS A 179 -12.13 -14.50 -23.01
CA LYS A 179 -13.44 -14.72 -23.62
C LYS A 179 -14.53 -14.59 -22.55
N ALA A 180 -15.74 -14.25 -22.97
CA ALA A 180 -16.85 -13.94 -22.06
C ALA A 180 -17.22 -15.07 -21.07
N ASP A 181 -16.85 -16.30 -21.39
CA ASP A 181 -17.15 -17.49 -20.60
C ASP A 181 -15.94 -18.09 -19.86
N GLU A 182 -14.75 -17.48 -19.95
CA GLU A 182 -13.51 -18.03 -19.38
C GLU A 182 -13.21 -17.51 -17.97
N ALA A 183 -13.68 -16.31 -17.61
CA ALA A 183 -13.31 -15.64 -16.38
C ALA A 183 -14.49 -15.03 -15.62
N SER A 184 -14.38 -15.01 -14.31
CA SER A 184 -15.24 -14.24 -13.41
C SER A 184 -14.46 -13.04 -12.91
N ILE A 185 -14.93 -11.82 -13.22
CA ILE A 185 -14.20 -10.58 -12.96
C ILE A 185 -14.88 -9.80 -11.84
N TRP A 186 -14.22 -9.75 -10.68
CA TRP A 186 -14.56 -8.85 -9.59
C TRP A 186 -13.83 -7.52 -9.78
N GLU A 187 -14.55 -6.44 -9.65
CA GLU A 187 -13.99 -5.10 -9.78
C GLU A 187 -14.21 -4.28 -8.51
N VAL A 188 -13.14 -3.69 -8.01
CA VAL A 188 -13.18 -2.67 -6.96
C VAL A 188 -12.91 -1.33 -7.60
N THR A 189 -13.88 -0.42 -7.55
CA THR A 189 -13.84 0.85 -8.28
C THR A 189 -14.53 1.98 -7.51
N ILE A 190 -14.63 3.16 -8.12
CA ILE A 190 -15.40 4.32 -7.67
C ILE A 190 -16.25 4.85 -8.83
N GLU A 191 -17.13 5.82 -8.58
CA GLU A 191 -17.97 6.40 -9.64
C GLU A 191 -17.15 6.99 -10.77
N ASN A 192 -16.15 7.81 -10.43
CA ASN A 192 -15.28 8.49 -11.38
C ASN A 192 -13.81 8.21 -11.06
N PRO A 193 -13.23 7.10 -11.58
CA PRO A 193 -11.85 6.74 -11.32
C PRO A 193 -10.87 7.87 -11.61
N ASN A 194 -10.08 8.25 -10.60
CA ASN A 194 -9.10 9.34 -10.69
C ASN A 194 -7.93 9.12 -9.73
N ASN A 195 -6.81 9.78 -10.00
CA ASN A 195 -5.57 9.56 -9.23
C ASN A 195 -5.56 10.18 -7.81
N ASP A 196 -6.56 10.98 -7.47
CA ASP A 196 -6.63 11.70 -6.19
C ASP A 196 -7.89 11.35 -5.38
N TYR A 197 -8.47 10.17 -5.63
CA TYR A 197 -9.71 9.70 -5.01
C TYR A 197 -9.56 9.39 -3.52
N LEU A 198 -8.39 8.86 -3.11
CA LEU A 198 -8.14 8.45 -1.73
C LEU A 198 -7.64 9.65 -0.92
N LYS A 199 -8.48 10.21 -0.06
CA LYS A 199 -8.20 11.44 0.69
C LYS A 199 -8.20 11.29 2.21
N SER A 200 -8.67 10.14 2.73
CA SER A 200 -8.77 9.94 4.17
C SER A 200 -8.39 8.52 4.62
N GLU A 201 -8.00 8.41 5.89
CA GLU A 201 -7.81 7.09 6.52
C GLU A 201 -9.11 6.28 6.59
N ALA A 202 -10.25 6.95 6.70
CA ALA A 202 -11.56 6.30 6.71
C ALA A 202 -11.84 5.59 5.39
N GLN A 203 -11.52 6.21 4.25
CA GLN A 203 -11.62 5.57 2.93
C GLN A 203 -10.64 4.40 2.79
N LEU A 204 -9.41 4.50 3.32
CA LEU A 204 -8.45 3.40 3.29
C LEU A 204 -8.96 2.22 4.15
N LYS A 205 -9.61 2.50 5.28
CA LYS A 205 -10.25 1.49 6.13
C LYS A 205 -11.45 0.85 5.42
N GLU A 206 -12.27 1.63 4.72
CA GLU A 206 -13.37 1.13 3.89
C GLU A 206 -12.83 0.22 2.78
N PHE A 207 -11.78 0.63 2.07
CA PHE A 207 -11.09 -0.18 1.08
C PHE A 207 -10.70 -1.54 1.65
N ARG A 208 -10.04 -1.56 2.81
CA ARG A 208 -9.65 -2.79 3.51
C ARG A 208 -10.83 -3.74 3.71
N GLN A 209 -11.94 -3.22 4.25
CA GLN A 209 -13.12 -4.03 4.56
C GLN A 209 -13.76 -4.61 3.29
N LYS A 210 -13.91 -3.78 2.26
CA LYS A 210 -14.52 -4.21 0.99
C LYS A 210 -13.66 -5.22 0.24
N VAL A 211 -12.35 -4.98 0.18
CA VAL A 211 -11.44 -5.93 -0.48
C VAL A 211 -11.36 -7.25 0.29
N ARG A 212 -11.40 -7.23 1.63
CA ARG A 212 -11.45 -8.48 2.40
C ARG A 212 -12.69 -9.30 2.05
N HIS A 213 -13.85 -8.65 1.95
CA HIS A 213 -15.09 -9.30 1.54
C HIS A 213 -14.99 -9.89 0.12
N VAL A 214 -14.44 -9.15 -0.84
CA VAL A 214 -14.21 -9.65 -2.21
C VAL A 214 -13.30 -10.87 -2.22
N MET A 215 -12.21 -10.86 -1.45
CA MET A 215 -11.31 -12.00 -1.35
C MET A 215 -12.00 -13.26 -0.78
N GLU A 216 -12.87 -13.08 0.20
CA GLU A 216 -13.68 -14.16 0.77
C GLU A 216 -14.68 -14.70 -0.24
N ASP A 217 -15.36 -13.84 -0.98
CA ASP A 217 -16.30 -14.23 -2.04
C ASP A 217 -15.60 -15.02 -3.14
N ILE A 218 -14.44 -14.57 -3.60
CA ILE A 218 -13.61 -15.28 -4.58
C ILE A 218 -13.19 -16.66 -4.05
N ASN A 219 -12.72 -16.73 -2.80
CA ASN A 219 -12.26 -17.98 -2.20
C ASN A 219 -13.35 -19.03 -2.13
N HIS A 220 -14.61 -18.62 -1.88
CA HIS A 220 -15.75 -19.53 -1.75
C HIS A 220 -16.34 -19.97 -3.10
N ASN A 221 -16.40 -19.08 -4.07
CA ASN A 221 -17.23 -19.27 -5.25
C ASN A 221 -16.46 -19.55 -6.53
N ALA A 222 -15.22 -19.02 -6.67
CA ALA A 222 -14.51 -19.11 -7.92
C ALA A 222 -13.88 -20.50 -8.19
N ALA A 223 -13.62 -20.81 -9.46
CA ALA A 223 -12.83 -21.98 -9.84
C ALA A 223 -11.48 -21.99 -9.11
N SER A 224 -10.93 -23.19 -8.89
CA SER A 224 -9.62 -23.36 -8.26
C SER A 224 -8.50 -22.66 -9.05
N GLY A 225 -7.43 -22.26 -8.36
CA GLY A 225 -6.26 -21.61 -8.95
C GLY A 225 -5.95 -20.25 -8.35
N ASN A 226 -4.94 -19.60 -8.89
CA ASN A 226 -4.51 -18.27 -8.47
C ASN A 226 -5.49 -17.19 -8.94
N ILE A 227 -5.55 -16.08 -8.21
CA ILE A 227 -6.31 -14.90 -8.61
C ILE A 227 -5.40 -14.02 -9.47
N SER A 228 -5.79 -13.74 -10.72
CA SER A 228 -5.08 -12.76 -11.55
C SER A 228 -5.50 -11.34 -11.12
N VAL A 229 -4.53 -10.50 -10.75
CA VAL A 229 -4.77 -9.17 -10.17
C VAL A 229 -4.25 -8.07 -11.06
N TYR A 230 -5.15 -7.19 -11.51
CA TYR A 230 -4.87 -6.02 -12.33
C TYR A 230 -5.11 -4.74 -11.52
N MET A 231 -4.17 -3.82 -11.53
CA MET A 231 -4.17 -2.72 -10.58
C MET A 231 -4.06 -1.35 -11.24
N ALA A 232 -5.01 -0.47 -10.93
CA ALA A 232 -4.95 0.97 -11.09
C ALA A 232 -5.52 1.60 -9.82
N MET A 233 -4.69 1.75 -8.79
CA MET A 233 -5.09 2.25 -7.48
C MET A 233 -4.01 3.14 -6.86
N SER A 234 -4.32 3.81 -5.75
CA SER A 234 -3.35 4.60 -5.01
C SER A 234 -2.28 3.72 -4.35
N ASN A 235 -1.12 4.31 -4.08
CA ASN A 235 -0.01 3.58 -3.46
C ASN A 235 -0.38 3.03 -2.07
N ALA A 236 -1.12 3.81 -1.29
CA ALA A 236 -1.59 3.37 0.02
C ALA A 236 -2.53 2.16 -0.08
N CYS A 237 -3.45 2.13 -1.07
CA CYS A 237 -4.30 0.97 -1.32
C CYS A 237 -3.51 -0.27 -1.77
N ALA A 238 -2.46 -0.09 -2.57
CA ALA A 238 -1.62 -1.22 -3.01
C ALA A 238 -0.88 -1.86 -1.81
N ILE A 239 -0.32 -1.05 -0.91
CA ILE A 239 0.29 -1.55 0.32
C ILE A 239 -0.76 -2.24 1.19
N GLU A 240 -1.91 -1.60 1.39
CA GLU A 240 -2.98 -2.14 2.22
C GLU A 240 -3.51 -3.47 1.67
N PHE A 241 -3.65 -3.60 0.35
CA PHE A 241 -4.03 -4.87 -0.29
C PHE A 241 -3.05 -6.01 0.05
N GLY A 242 -1.75 -5.72 0.02
CA GLY A 242 -0.74 -6.70 0.45
C GLY A 242 -0.85 -7.08 1.93
N ARG A 243 -1.22 -6.10 2.79
CA ARG A 243 -1.35 -6.29 4.25
C ARG A 243 -2.54 -7.13 4.66
N ILE A 244 -3.68 -6.98 3.99
CA ILE A 244 -4.91 -7.69 4.36
C ILE A 244 -4.92 -9.15 3.94
N ARG A 245 -3.98 -9.56 3.10
CA ARG A 245 -3.90 -10.94 2.64
C ARG A 245 -3.62 -11.89 3.80
N MET A 246 -4.39 -12.96 3.88
CA MET A 246 -4.22 -14.07 4.84
C MET A 246 -3.55 -15.25 4.15
N PRO A 247 -2.22 -15.47 4.27
CA PRO A 247 -1.50 -16.48 3.49
C PRO A 247 -2.00 -17.91 3.65
N LYS A 248 -2.67 -18.23 4.77
CA LYS A 248 -3.22 -19.56 5.05
C LYS A 248 -4.66 -19.78 4.53
N ALA A 249 -5.36 -18.69 4.24
CA ALA A 249 -6.78 -18.72 3.84
C ALA A 249 -6.98 -18.26 2.39
N ASP A 250 -6.17 -17.32 1.93
CA ASP A 250 -6.30 -16.74 0.61
C ASP A 250 -5.47 -17.50 -0.43
N ARG A 251 -5.99 -17.52 -1.65
CA ARG A 251 -5.29 -18.05 -2.81
C ARG A 251 -4.04 -17.23 -3.14
N HIS A 252 -3.14 -17.80 -3.91
CA HIS A 252 -2.03 -17.04 -4.49
C HIS A 252 -2.54 -15.97 -5.45
N LEU A 253 -1.83 -14.86 -5.50
CA LEU A 253 -2.14 -13.72 -6.36
C LEU A 253 -1.09 -13.60 -7.44
N ASP A 254 -1.51 -13.74 -8.71
CA ASP A 254 -0.68 -13.45 -9.87
C ASP A 254 -0.80 -11.97 -10.17
N LEU A 255 0.24 -11.18 -9.89
CA LEU A 255 0.23 -9.74 -10.04
C LEU A 255 0.64 -9.34 -11.46
N TYR A 256 -0.08 -8.35 -12.00
CA TYR A 256 0.18 -7.76 -13.31
C TYR A 256 0.55 -6.29 -13.16
N ASP A 257 1.52 -5.83 -13.95
CA ASP A 257 1.91 -4.42 -14.06
C ASP A 257 1.62 -3.91 -15.47
N TYR A 258 1.02 -2.71 -15.55
CA TYR A 258 0.79 -2.05 -16.83
C TYR A 258 2.03 -1.28 -17.24
N TYR A 259 2.73 -1.79 -18.25
CA TYR A 259 3.95 -1.21 -18.76
C TYR A 259 4.02 -1.39 -20.27
N ASP A 260 4.46 -0.38 -20.98
CA ASP A 260 4.61 -0.38 -22.45
C ASP A 260 3.33 -0.78 -23.20
N GLY A 261 2.20 -0.18 -22.78
CA GLY A 261 0.90 -0.31 -23.42
C GLY A 261 0.14 -1.61 -23.17
N LYS A 262 0.64 -2.50 -22.31
CA LYS A 262 0.00 -3.78 -21.97
C LYS A 262 0.18 -4.16 -20.50
N ASP A 263 -0.69 -5.04 -20.02
CA ASP A 263 -0.54 -5.67 -18.70
C ASP A 263 0.38 -6.89 -18.83
N ASN A 264 1.48 -6.87 -18.08
CA ASN A 264 2.46 -7.95 -18.04
C ASN A 264 2.37 -8.66 -16.70
N TYR A 265 2.33 -10.00 -16.71
CA TYR A 265 2.53 -10.78 -15.51
C TYR A 265 3.93 -10.49 -14.95
N VAL A 266 4.02 -10.31 -13.64
CA VAL A 266 5.30 -9.97 -13.00
C VAL A 266 5.75 -11.01 -11.98
N PHE A 267 4.92 -11.37 -11.02
CA PHE A 267 5.21 -12.44 -10.06
C PHE A 267 3.97 -12.85 -9.26
N THR A 268 4.06 -13.97 -8.59
CA THR A 268 3.03 -14.50 -7.68
C THR A 268 3.40 -14.27 -6.20
N ILE A 269 2.39 -13.96 -5.38
CA ILE A 269 2.58 -13.82 -3.92
C ILE A 269 1.71 -14.76 -3.11
#